data_4277879d489433f37c0dad51d614bb62
#
_entry.id   4277879d489433f37c0dad51d614bb62
#
_cell.length_a   1.000
_cell.length_b   1.000
_cell.length_c   1.000
_cell.angle_alpha   90.00
_cell.angle_beta   90.00
_cell.angle_gamma   90.00
#
_symmetry.space_group_name_H-M   'P 1'
#
loop_
_entity.id
_entity.type
_entity.pdbx_description
1 polymer ?
#
loop_
_entity_poly.entity_id
_entity_poly.type
_entity_poly.pdbx_seq_one_letter_code
_entity_poly.pdbx_strand_id
1 'polypeptide(L)' 'DALQLIISAWEEGCESGISPELMTFAALYTGLSDLIDARGEIQAALFMERLAVRVRDGEFSIPVARQ' A
#
# COMPACT_ATOMS: atom_id res chain seq x y z
N ASP A 1 -15.23 -4.31 -4.65
CA ASP A 1 -14.87 -2.96 -4.27
C ASP A 1 -13.40 -2.68 -4.59
N ALA A 2 -12.94 -1.49 -4.26
CA ALA A 2 -11.58 -1.09 -4.62
C ALA A 2 -10.53 -2.01 -4.02
N LEU A 3 -10.68 -2.36 -2.77
CA LEU A 3 -9.73 -3.23 -2.10
C LEU A 3 -9.66 -4.58 -2.78
N GLN A 4 -10.80 -5.13 -3.13
CA GLN A 4 -10.85 -6.43 -3.78
C GLN A 4 -10.17 -6.40 -5.14
N LEU A 5 -10.35 -5.32 -5.89
CA LEU A 5 -9.69 -5.18 -7.19
C LEU A 5 -8.19 -5.13 -7.05
N ILE A 6 -7.70 -4.42 -6.04
CA ILE A 6 -6.26 -4.32 -5.82
C ILE A 6 -5.70 -5.67 -5.41
N ILE A 7 -6.39 -6.39 -4.52
CA ILE A 7 -5.95 -7.71 -4.10
C ILE A 7 -5.90 -8.67 -5.28
N SER A 8 -6.92 -8.64 -6.13
CA SER A 8 -6.96 -9.52 -7.29
C SER A 8 -5.82 -9.24 -8.24
N ALA A 9 -5.53 -7.97 -8.49
CA ALA A 9 -4.42 -7.59 -9.36
C ALA A 9 -3.09 -8.04 -8.77
N TRP A 10 -2.95 -7.93 -7.46
CA TRP A 10 -1.75 -8.36 -6.76
C TRP A 10 -1.52 -9.85 -6.94
N GLU A 11 -2.58 -10.63 -6.70
CA GLU A 11 -2.49 -12.07 -6.83
C GLU A 11 -2.13 -12.46 -8.25
N GLU A 12 -2.76 -11.82 -9.21
CA GLU A 12 -2.46 -12.10 -10.62
C GLU A 12 -1.02 -11.78 -10.96
N GLY A 13 -0.50 -10.67 -10.45
CA GLY A 13 0.89 -10.30 -10.66
C GLY A 13 1.84 -11.33 -10.10
N CYS A 14 1.58 -11.80 -8.89
CA CYS A 14 2.42 -12.80 -8.25
C CYS A 14 2.39 -14.12 -9.01
N GLU A 15 1.21 -14.50 -9.49
CA GLU A 15 1.08 -15.73 -10.29
C GLU A 15 1.81 -15.64 -11.61
N SER A 16 1.94 -14.41 -12.13
CA SER A 16 2.66 -14.18 -13.38
C SER A 16 4.18 -14.17 -13.22
N GLY A 17 4.65 -14.32 -11.98
CA GLY A 17 6.08 -14.38 -11.72
C GLY A 17 6.68 -13.09 -11.19
N ILE A 18 5.87 -12.07 -10.95
CA ILE A 18 6.36 -10.84 -10.36
C ILE A 18 6.49 -11.05 -8.86
N SER A 19 7.64 -10.66 -8.29
CA SER A 19 7.85 -10.88 -6.88
C SER A 19 6.88 -10.03 -6.05
N PRO A 20 6.48 -10.53 -4.87
CA PRO A 20 5.62 -9.74 -3.99
C PRO A 20 6.22 -8.39 -3.62
N GLU A 21 7.54 -8.32 -3.50
CA GLU A 21 8.18 -7.06 -3.16
C GLU A 21 8.03 -6.03 -4.28
N LEU A 22 8.18 -6.46 -5.52
CA LEU A 22 7.97 -5.57 -6.66
C LEU A 22 6.52 -5.12 -6.74
N MET A 23 5.58 -6.02 -6.44
CA MET A 23 4.17 -5.64 -6.40
C MET A 23 3.93 -4.59 -5.33
N THR A 24 4.60 -4.73 -4.18
CA THR A 24 4.48 -3.76 -3.10
C THR A 24 4.94 -2.38 -3.54
N PHE A 25 6.12 -2.29 -4.13
CA PHE A 25 6.63 -1.00 -4.57
C PHE A 25 5.77 -0.39 -5.65
N ALA A 26 5.32 -1.21 -6.61
CA ALA A 26 4.46 -0.71 -7.68
C ALA A 26 3.16 -0.14 -7.11
N ALA A 27 2.56 -0.83 -6.16
CA ALA A 27 1.32 -0.37 -5.54
C ALA A 27 1.53 0.92 -4.77
N LEU A 28 2.61 1.01 -3.99
CA LEU A 28 2.89 2.19 -3.20
C LEU A 28 3.16 3.40 -4.07
N TYR A 29 3.98 3.25 -5.11
CA TYR A 29 4.30 4.38 -5.99
C TYR A 29 3.09 4.82 -6.78
N THR A 30 2.31 3.86 -7.28
CA THR A 30 1.11 4.20 -8.04
C THR A 30 0.11 4.94 -7.16
N GLY A 31 -0.14 4.41 -5.97
CA GLY A 31 -1.08 5.03 -5.05
C GLY A 31 -0.61 6.41 -4.61
N LEU A 32 0.69 6.55 -4.34
CA LEU A 32 1.22 7.84 -3.93
C LEU A 32 1.13 8.87 -5.05
N SER A 33 1.43 8.47 -6.28
CA SER A 33 1.32 9.38 -7.42
C SER A 33 -0.12 9.87 -7.58
N ASP A 34 -1.07 8.97 -7.46
CA ASP A 34 -2.47 9.36 -7.57
C ASP A 34 -2.90 10.27 -6.43
N LEU A 35 -2.39 10.02 -5.24
CA LEU A 35 -2.71 10.85 -4.09
C LEU A 35 -2.17 12.28 -4.29
N ILE A 36 -0.95 12.39 -4.82
CA ILE A 36 -0.36 13.69 -5.10
C ILE A 36 -1.17 14.42 -6.15
N ASP A 37 -1.58 13.72 -7.20
CA ASP A 37 -2.39 14.34 -8.24
C ASP A 37 -3.71 14.84 -7.69
N ALA A 38 -4.31 14.10 -6.76
CA ALA A 38 -5.62 14.46 -6.22
C ALA A 38 -5.55 15.54 -5.15
N ARG A 39 -4.52 15.52 -4.31
CA ARG A 39 -4.46 16.36 -3.12
C ARG A 39 -3.28 17.30 -3.05
N GLY A 40 -2.29 17.13 -3.94
CA GLY A 40 -1.07 17.92 -3.90
C GLY A 40 -0.04 17.32 -2.97
N GLU A 41 1.18 17.83 -3.11
CA GLU A 41 2.33 17.26 -2.41
C GLU A 41 2.25 17.42 -0.90
N ILE A 42 1.78 18.57 -0.44
CA ILE A 42 1.75 18.83 1.00
C ILE A 42 0.78 17.91 1.70
N GLN A 43 -0.43 17.78 1.15
CA GLN A 43 -1.44 16.91 1.77
C GLN A 43 -1.01 15.44 1.68
N ALA A 44 -0.41 15.05 0.57
CA ALA A 44 0.07 13.68 0.44
C ALA A 44 1.14 13.39 1.47
N ALA A 45 2.07 14.33 1.68
CA ALA A 45 3.14 14.14 2.66
C ALA A 45 2.56 14.01 4.07
N LEU A 46 1.58 14.85 4.42
CA LEU A 46 0.95 14.77 5.73
C LEU A 46 0.27 13.43 5.94
N PHE A 47 -0.40 12.95 4.92
CA PHE A 47 -1.05 11.65 5.00
C PHE A 47 -0.04 10.53 5.23
N MET A 48 1.07 10.58 4.49
CA MET A 48 2.10 9.56 4.64
C MET A 48 2.75 9.61 6.02
N GLU A 49 2.92 10.81 6.57
CA GLU A 49 3.49 10.94 7.90
C GLU A 49 2.58 10.32 8.96
N ARG A 50 1.27 10.50 8.80
CA ARG A 50 0.32 9.86 9.71
C ARG A 50 0.35 8.35 9.58
N LEU A 51 0.47 7.85 8.36
CA LEU A 51 0.58 6.42 8.15
C LEU A 51 1.85 5.87 8.78
N ALA A 52 2.94 6.63 8.69
CA ALA A 52 4.21 6.19 9.28
C ALA A 52 4.07 5.99 10.78
N VAL A 53 3.36 6.90 11.45
CA VAL A 53 3.12 6.75 12.89
C VAL A 53 2.33 5.48 13.18
N ARG A 54 1.30 5.23 12.39
CA ARG A 54 0.46 4.05 12.60
C ARG A 54 1.22 2.76 12.34
N VAL A 55 2.14 2.78 11.38
CA VAL A 55 3.00 1.63 11.14
C VAL A 55 3.88 1.36 12.36
N ARG A 56 4.47 2.42 12.91
CA ARG A 56 5.31 2.27 14.09
C ARG A 56 4.53 1.80 15.31
N ASP A 57 3.26 2.19 15.38
CA ASP A 57 2.39 1.76 16.48
C ASP A 57 1.90 0.33 16.32
N GLY A 58 2.20 -0.31 15.20
CA GLY A 58 1.84 -1.69 14.98
C GLY A 58 0.43 -1.91 14.48
N GLU A 59 -0.26 -0.87 14.01
CA GLU A 59 -1.65 -1.02 13.58
C GLU A 59 -1.80 -1.94 12.40
N PHE A 60 -0.77 -2.03 11.55
CA PHE A 60 -0.85 -2.85 10.35
C PHE A 60 -0.21 -4.22 10.54
N SER A 61 0.33 -4.48 11.70
CA SER A 61 0.87 -5.80 11.99
C SER A 61 -0.28 -6.73 12.34
N ILE A 62 -0.15 -7.98 11.93
CA ILE A 62 -1.22 -8.94 12.15
C ILE A 62 -0.71 -10.02 13.08
N PRO A 63 -0.73 -9.76 14.38
CA PRO A 63 -0.16 -10.70 15.35
C PRO A 63 -0.86 -12.02 15.37
N VAL A 64 -2.14 -12.03 15.09
CA VAL A 64 -2.91 -13.26 15.14
C VAL A 64 -2.41 -14.26 14.13
N ALA A 65 -1.80 -13.81 13.05
CA ALA A 65 -1.31 -14.71 12.04
C ALA A 65 -0.20 -15.60 12.55
N ARG A 66 0.33 -15.22 13.69
CA ARG A 66 1.44 -15.98 14.23
C ARG A 66 1.04 -17.10 15.14
N GLN A 67 -0.21 -17.23 15.40
CA GLN A 67 -0.61 -18.20 16.36
C GLN A 67 -0.47 -19.60 15.91
#